data_b7a545c5d8e5faf7b7db182f6475f9c1
#
_entry.id   b7a545c5d8e5faf7b7db182f6475f9c1
#
_cell.length_a   1.000
_cell.length_b   1.000
_cell.length_c   1.000
_cell.angle_alpha   90.00
_cell.angle_beta   90.00
_cell.angle_gamma   90.00
#
_symmetry.space_group_name_H-M   'P 1'
#
loop_
_entity.id
_entity.type
_entity.pdbx_description
1 polymer ?
#
loop_
_entity_poly.entity_id
_entity_poly.type
_entity_poly.pdbx_seq_one_letter_code
_entity_poly.pdbx_strand_id
1 'polypeptide(L)'
;LEGICHTYIDKDADLSMSKNITLNAKLRNTAICGATETILLHKNIIKKFGISILKNLEKNGCKIIGDKEIKKSYNRKIINASENDWSKEYLSSIVSVKSVKNLEEAIAHINKYGTMHTDCIITQNKKSAKKFLKEVKSSIAMHNTSTQFADGGEFGFGGEVGISTSTLPPRGP
;
A
#
# COMPACT_ATOMS: atom_id res chain seq x y z
N LEU A 1 -16.70 -2.10 -9.22
CA LEU A 1 -15.39 -2.68 -8.92
C LEU A 1 -14.59 -1.60 -8.21
N GLU A 2 -13.94 -1.95 -7.10
CA GLU A 2 -13.15 -1.05 -6.27
C GLU A 2 -11.69 -1.48 -6.29
N GLY A 3 -10.76 -0.53 -6.27
CA GLY A 3 -9.32 -0.76 -6.23
C GLY A 3 -8.74 -0.48 -4.84
N ILE A 4 -8.84 -1.43 -3.90
CA ILE A 4 -8.25 -1.27 -2.57
C ILE A 4 -6.83 -1.84 -2.59
N CYS A 5 -5.89 -1.01 -3.01
CA CYS A 5 -4.48 -1.38 -3.11
C CYS A 5 -3.73 -1.16 -1.80
N HIS A 6 -2.75 -2.02 -1.50
CA HIS A 6 -1.91 -1.93 -0.32
C HIS A 6 -0.44 -1.76 -0.67
N THR A 7 0.27 -1.01 0.18
CA THR A 7 1.74 -0.98 0.19
C THR A 7 2.24 -1.45 1.54
N TYR A 8 2.87 -2.62 1.58
CA TYR A 8 3.51 -3.15 2.78
C TYR A 8 4.98 -2.73 2.85
N ILE A 9 5.37 -2.11 3.96
CA ILE A 9 6.75 -1.68 4.24
C ILE A 9 7.34 -2.64 5.27
N ASP A 10 8.22 -3.52 4.79
CA ASP A 10 8.88 -4.56 5.59
C ASP A 10 9.95 -3.98 6.51
N LYS A 11 10.36 -4.77 7.51
CA LYS A 11 11.44 -4.41 8.44
C LYS A 11 12.79 -4.15 7.76
N ASP A 12 13.02 -4.78 6.63
CA ASP A 12 14.23 -4.67 5.81
C ASP A 12 14.07 -3.68 4.65
N ALA A 13 13.11 -2.75 4.72
CA ALA A 13 12.89 -1.72 3.72
C ALA A 13 13.92 -0.58 3.82
N ASP A 14 14.22 0.03 2.69
CA ASP A 14 14.99 1.27 2.61
C ASP A 14 14.10 2.48 2.86
N LEU A 15 14.56 3.45 3.66
CA LEU A 15 13.79 4.64 4.02
C LEU A 15 13.51 5.55 2.81
N SER A 16 14.52 5.84 2.01
CA SER A 16 14.38 6.78 0.88
C SER A 16 13.43 6.20 -0.17
N MET A 17 13.62 4.94 -0.51
CA MET A 17 12.75 4.19 -1.41
C MET A 17 11.31 4.15 -0.86
N SER A 18 11.13 3.86 0.43
CA SER A 18 9.79 3.80 1.06
C SER A 18 9.07 5.15 1.00
N LYS A 19 9.77 6.27 1.23
CA LYS A 19 9.18 7.62 1.10
C LYS A 19 8.74 7.92 -0.33
N ASN A 20 9.59 7.63 -1.30
CA ASN A 20 9.31 7.92 -2.70
C ASN A 20 8.16 7.05 -3.24
N ILE A 21 8.21 5.75 -2.96
CA ILE A 21 7.18 4.82 -3.42
C ILE A 21 5.82 5.14 -2.79
N THR A 22 5.74 5.33 -1.45
CA THR A 22 4.46 5.62 -0.78
C THR A 22 3.87 6.95 -1.21
N LEU A 23 4.71 7.96 -1.41
CA LEU A 23 4.28 9.26 -1.90
C LEU A 23 3.68 9.14 -3.31
N ASN A 24 4.39 8.49 -4.23
CA ASN A 24 3.92 8.24 -5.59
C ASN A 24 2.66 7.37 -5.59
N ALA A 25 2.68 6.24 -4.89
CA ALA A 25 1.57 5.29 -4.85
C ALA A 25 0.28 5.88 -4.30
N LYS A 26 0.35 6.89 -3.42
CA LYS A 26 -0.85 7.54 -2.89
C LYS A 26 -1.21 8.84 -3.59
N LEU A 27 -0.23 9.69 -3.91
CA LEU A 27 -0.50 11.10 -4.25
C LEU A 27 -0.22 11.47 -5.71
N ARG A 28 0.36 10.60 -6.54
CA ARG A 28 0.54 10.87 -7.98
C ARG A 28 -0.81 11.14 -8.66
N ASN A 29 -1.77 10.25 -8.43
CA ASN A 29 -3.18 10.43 -8.81
C ASN A 29 -4.04 9.68 -7.78
N THR A 30 -4.85 10.41 -7.03
CA THR A 30 -5.66 9.82 -5.96
C THR A 30 -6.97 9.21 -6.44
N ALA A 31 -7.37 9.49 -7.68
CA ALA A 31 -8.67 9.10 -8.23
C ALA A 31 -8.60 7.87 -9.15
N ILE A 32 -7.53 7.09 -9.07
CA ILE A 32 -7.35 5.87 -9.88
C ILE A 32 -7.33 4.62 -8.99
N CYS A 33 -7.78 3.50 -9.55
CA CYS A 33 -7.85 2.20 -8.86
C CYS A 33 -6.49 1.66 -8.38
N GLY A 34 -5.38 2.10 -8.97
CA GLY A 34 -4.02 1.76 -8.56
C GLY A 34 -3.47 2.59 -7.39
N ALA A 35 -4.23 3.58 -6.89
CA ALA A 35 -3.79 4.36 -5.74
C ALA A 35 -3.76 3.49 -4.48
N THR A 36 -2.66 3.56 -3.72
CA THR A 36 -2.59 2.87 -2.42
C THR A 36 -3.61 3.47 -1.45
N GLU A 37 -4.51 2.64 -0.92
CA GLU A 37 -5.53 3.04 0.05
C GLU A 37 -5.14 2.65 1.49
N THR A 38 -4.32 1.60 1.63
CA THR A 38 -3.79 1.17 2.93
C THR A 38 -2.28 0.96 2.89
N ILE A 39 -1.57 1.56 3.84
CA ILE A 39 -0.15 1.30 4.10
C ILE A 39 -0.02 0.40 5.33
N LEU A 40 0.67 -0.73 5.17
CA LEU A 40 1.00 -1.64 6.26
C LEU A 40 2.46 -1.40 6.67
N LEU A 41 2.69 -1.03 7.94
CA LEU A 41 4.03 -0.81 8.48
C LEU A 41 4.44 -1.96 9.39
N HIS A 42 5.57 -2.58 9.10
CA HIS A 42 6.15 -3.54 10.06
C HIS A 42 6.47 -2.83 11.38
N LYS A 43 6.01 -3.40 12.52
CA LYS A 43 6.11 -2.76 13.84
C LYS A 43 7.52 -2.30 14.21
N ASN A 44 8.56 -3.04 13.79
CA ASN A 44 9.95 -2.74 14.12
C ASN A 44 10.50 -1.48 13.44
N ILE A 45 9.84 -0.99 12.38
CA ILE A 45 10.28 0.22 11.67
C ILE A 45 9.48 1.46 12.06
N ILE A 46 8.36 1.32 12.77
CA ILE A 46 7.48 2.45 13.08
C ILE A 46 8.27 3.59 13.72
N LYS A 47 8.96 3.31 14.84
CA LYS A 47 9.78 4.32 15.54
C LYS A 47 11.10 4.62 14.82
N LYS A 48 11.66 3.66 14.08
CA LYS A 48 12.94 3.82 13.39
C LYS A 48 12.84 4.82 12.25
N PHE A 49 11.89 4.62 11.34
CA PHE A 49 11.68 5.50 10.19
C PHE A 49 10.24 5.56 9.67
N GLY A 50 9.33 4.70 10.13
CA GLY A 50 7.93 4.70 9.70
C GLY A 50 7.27 6.07 9.92
N ILE A 51 7.52 6.70 11.08
CA ILE A 51 7.06 8.06 11.38
C ILE A 51 7.54 9.08 10.34
N SER A 52 8.75 8.92 9.81
CA SER A 52 9.30 9.82 8.79
C SER A 52 8.56 9.67 7.44
N ILE A 53 8.06 8.48 7.12
CA ILE A 53 7.24 8.23 5.95
C ILE A 53 5.88 8.93 6.11
N LEU A 54 5.24 8.77 7.27
CA LEU A 54 3.95 9.40 7.55
C LEU A 54 4.05 10.93 7.53
N LYS A 55 5.10 11.51 8.11
CA LYS A 55 5.37 12.95 8.04
C LYS A 55 5.55 13.44 6.60
N ASN A 56 6.19 12.64 5.73
CA ASN A 56 6.36 12.98 4.33
C ASN A 56 5.02 13.02 3.59
N LEU A 57 4.15 12.04 3.82
CA LEU A 57 2.79 12.00 3.26
C LEU A 57 1.97 13.20 3.74
N GLU A 58 1.97 13.48 5.04
CA GLU A 58 1.22 14.59 5.64
C GLU A 58 1.71 15.95 5.12
N LYS A 59 3.05 16.14 4.98
CA LYS A 59 3.64 17.36 4.39
C LYS A 59 3.16 17.60 2.95
N ASN A 60 2.84 16.55 2.22
CA ASN A 60 2.31 16.60 0.87
C ASN A 60 0.77 16.54 0.81
N GLY A 61 0.09 16.87 1.91
CA GLY A 61 -1.37 17.03 1.96
C GLY A 61 -2.16 15.75 2.16
N CYS A 62 -1.52 14.62 2.48
CA CYS A 62 -2.22 13.37 2.74
C CYS A 62 -2.72 13.31 4.19
N LYS A 63 -4.01 13.05 4.37
CA LYS A 63 -4.62 12.78 5.67
C LYS A 63 -4.38 11.32 6.07
N ILE A 64 -3.94 11.10 7.31
CA ILE A 64 -3.63 9.79 7.83
C ILE A 64 -4.73 9.32 8.79
N ILE A 65 -5.20 8.10 8.58
CA ILE A 65 -6.09 7.36 9.48
C ILE A 65 -5.29 6.16 9.98
N GLY A 66 -4.98 6.10 11.26
CA GLY A 66 -4.05 5.11 11.81
C GLY A 66 -4.68 4.19 12.84
N ASP A 67 -4.17 2.95 12.95
CA ASP A 67 -4.52 2.09 14.07
C ASP A 67 -3.99 2.65 15.41
N LYS A 68 -4.34 1.98 16.51
CA LYS A 68 -3.95 2.41 17.86
C LYS A 68 -2.44 2.52 18.04
N GLU A 69 -1.67 1.62 17.43
CA GLU A 69 -0.20 1.60 17.55
C GLU A 69 0.43 2.76 16.76
N ILE A 70 -0.05 3.00 15.55
CA ILE A 70 0.38 4.15 14.72
C ILE A 70 0.03 5.46 15.43
N LYS A 71 -1.19 5.61 15.93
CA LYS A 71 -1.62 6.80 16.67
C LYS A 71 -0.74 7.06 17.90
N LYS A 72 -0.45 6.03 18.69
CA LYS A 72 0.42 6.14 19.87
C LYS A 72 1.85 6.56 19.50
N SER A 73 2.36 6.05 18.37
CA SER A 73 3.75 6.28 17.95
C SER A 73 3.94 7.60 17.21
N TYR A 74 2.92 8.06 16.49
CA TYR A 74 3.04 9.24 15.62
C TYR A 74 2.99 10.56 16.38
N ASN A 75 2.49 10.58 17.63
CA ASN A 75 2.38 11.78 18.48
C ASN A 75 1.81 13.02 17.80
N ARG A 76 0.87 12.83 16.86
CA ARG A 76 0.10 13.88 16.17
C ARG A 76 -1.38 13.54 16.22
N LYS A 77 -2.23 14.56 16.00
CA LYS A 77 -3.67 14.38 15.97
C LYS A 77 -4.07 13.68 14.67
N ILE A 78 -4.12 12.35 14.69
CA ILE A 78 -4.64 11.54 13.58
C ILE A 78 -5.94 10.85 13.99
N ILE A 79 -6.74 10.51 12.99
CA ILE A 79 -8.02 9.80 13.20
C ILE A 79 -7.72 8.33 13.52
N ASN A 80 -8.45 7.75 14.47
CA ASN A 80 -8.41 6.32 14.69
C ASN A 80 -9.06 5.58 13.53
N ALA A 81 -8.36 4.60 12.99
CA ALA A 81 -8.94 3.68 12.03
C ALA A 81 -10.01 2.80 12.70
N SER A 82 -11.11 2.62 12.01
CA SER A 82 -12.15 1.64 12.28
C SER A 82 -11.96 0.40 11.39
N GLU A 83 -12.71 -0.66 11.63
CA GLU A 83 -12.67 -1.86 10.78
C GLU A 83 -13.06 -1.54 9.31
N ASN A 84 -14.00 -0.63 9.11
CA ASN A 84 -14.45 -0.23 7.78
C ASN A 84 -13.38 0.51 6.96
N ASP A 85 -12.42 1.15 7.63
CA ASP A 85 -11.36 1.88 6.94
C ASP A 85 -10.40 0.95 6.17
N TRP A 86 -10.33 -0.33 6.57
CA TRP A 86 -9.48 -1.32 5.89
C TRP A 86 -10.03 -1.79 4.55
N SER A 87 -11.35 -1.64 4.34
CA SER A 87 -12.05 -2.01 3.11
C SER A 87 -12.58 -0.79 2.35
N LYS A 88 -11.95 0.37 2.52
CA LYS A 88 -12.40 1.62 1.92
C LYS A 88 -11.48 2.11 0.83
N GLU A 89 -12.04 2.33 -0.34
CA GLU A 89 -11.43 3.09 -1.42
C GLU A 89 -11.74 4.57 -1.21
N TYR A 90 -10.73 5.38 -0.87
CA TYR A 90 -10.92 6.81 -0.56
C TYR A 90 -11.02 7.69 -1.80
N LEU A 91 -10.32 7.34 -2.88
CA LEU A 91 -10.20 8.14 -4.11
C LEU A 91 -9.84 9.61 -3.84
N SER A 92 -9.06 9.85 -2.81
CA SER A 92 -8.69 11.17 -2.30
C SER A 92 -7.36 11.13 -1.56
N SER A 93 -6.82 12.27 -1.16
CA SER A 93 -5.58 12.38 -0.37
C SER A 93 -5.77 11.91 1.09
N ILE A 94 -6.31 10.70 1.26
CA ILE A 94 -6.52 10.02 2.54
C ILE A 94 -5.92 8.62 2.44
N VAL A 95 -5.22 8.15 3.47
CA VAL A 95 -4.65 6.81 3.53
C VAL A 95 -4.84 6.19 4.90
N SER A 96 -5.24 4.93 4.93
CA SER A 96 -5.23 4.11 6.15
C SER A 96 -3.84 3.57 6.43
N VAL A 97 -3.44 3.54 7.70
CA VAL A 97 -2.12 3.04 8.11
C VAL A 97 -2.28 2.05 9.25
N LYS A 98 -1.78 0.85 9.07
CA LYS A 98 -1.83 -0.22 10.07
C LYS A 98 -0.45 -0.75 10.41
N SER A 99 -0.23 -1.01 11.69
CA SER A 99 0.93 -1.75 12.17
C SER A 99 0.73 -3.26 11.98
N VAL A 100 1.75 -3.95 11.53
CA VAL A 100 1.76 -5.41 11.40
C VAL A 100 3.01 -6.02 12.04
N LYS A 101 2.88 -7.21 12.61
CA LYS A 101 3.97 -7.87 13.33
C LYS A 101 5.04 -8.45 12.40
N ASN A 102 4.60 -8.92 11.24
CA ASN A 102 5.44 -9.65 10.27
C ASN A 102 4.79 -9.66 8.88
N LEU A 103 5.48 -10.27 7.93
CA LEU A 103 5.01 -10.44 6.55
C LEU A 103 3.72 -11.24 6.44
N GLU A 104 3.57 -12.29 7.27
CA GLU A 104 2.40 -13.16 7.28
C GLU A 104 1.13 -12.38 7.66
N GLU A 105 1.22 -11.53 8.67
CA GLU A 105 0.10 -10.67 9.07
C GLU A 105 -0.24 -9.64 7.98
N ALA A 106 0.78 -9.09 7.29
CA ALA A 106 0.56 -8.20 6.16
C ALA A 106 -0.18 -8.91 5.01
N ILE A 107 0.27 -10.10 4.62
CA ILE A 107 -0.37 -10.91 3.56
C ILE A 107 -1.81 -11.28 3.96
N ALA A 108 -2.02 -11.71 5.21
CA ALA A 108 -3.35 -12.04 5.71
C ALA A 108 -4.30 -10.83 5.66
N HIS A 109 -3.80 -9.64 6.02
CA HIS A 109 -4.57 -8.40 5.95
C HIS A 109 -4.95 -8.06 4.50
N ILE A 110 -3.99 -8.08 3.58
CA ILE A 110 -4.20 -7.81 2.16
C ILE A 110 -5.24 -8.78 1.58
N ASN A 111 -5.07 -10.09 1.84
CA ASN A 111 -5.97 -11.11 1.32
C ASN A 111 -7.39 -11.04 1.92
N LYS A 112 -7.55 -10.41 3.10
CA LYS A 112 -8.85 -10.21 3.76
C LYS A 112 -9.59 -8.96 3.29
N TYR A 113 -8.89 -7.84 3.16
CA TYR A 113 -9.50 -6.52 2.96
C TYR A 113 -9.29 -5.95 1.55
N GLY A 114 -8.27 -6.41 0.84
CA GLY A 114 -8.00 -6.01 -0.53
C GLY A 114 -9.03 -6.55 -1.51
N THR A 115 -9.11 -5.91 -2.66
CA THR A 115 -10.01 -6.30 -3.77
C THR A 115 -9.30 -7.16 -4.82
N MET A 116 -8.13 -7.71 -4.49
CA MET A 116 -7.29 -8.50 -5.39
C MET A 116 -6.84 -7.76 -6.66
N HIS A 117 -6.74 -6.44 -6.59
CA HIS A 117 -6.28 -5.62 -7.70
C HIS A 117 -4.75 -5.59 -7.74
N THR A 118 -4.12 -4.66 -7.01
CA THR A 118 -2.66 -4.45 -7.04
C THR A 118 -2.12 -4.20 -5.64
N ASP A 119 -1.10 -4.93 -5.24
CA ASP A 119 -0.45 -4.76 -3.94
C ASP A 119 1.07 -4.82 -4.06
N CYS A 120 1.77 -4.07 -3.21
CA CYS A 120 3.21 -3.93 -3.24
C CYS A 120 3.87 -4.23 -1.90
N ILE A 121 5.05 -4.85 -1.94
CA ILE A 121 5.99 -4.92 -0.82
C ILE A 121 7.21 -4.03 -1.09
N ILE A 122 7.63 -3.29 -0.08
CA ILE A 122 8.92 -2.56 -0.08
C ILE A 122 9.87 -3.28 0.87
N THR A 123 10.94 -3.87 0.34
CA THR A 123 11.92 -4.62 1.11
C THR A 123 13.23 -4.83 0.33
N GLN A 124 14.37 -4.89 1.03
CA GLN A 124 15.65 -5.34 0.48
C GLN A 124 15.84 -6.85 0.66
N ASN A 125 14.94 -7.51 1.38
CA ASN A 125 15.00 -8.94 1.65
C ASN A 125 14.34 -9.74 0.51
N LYS A 126 15.17 -10.37 -0.33
CA LYS A 126 14.71 -11.15 -1.48
C LYS A 126 13.79 -12.32 -1.10
N LYS A 127 13.97 -12.92 0.11
CA LYS A 127 13.11 -14.01 0.57
C LYS A 127 11.72 -13.49 0.93
N SER A 128 11.64 -12.35 1.64
CA SER A 128 10.38 -11.68 1.93
C SER A 128 9.65 -11.26 0.66
N ALA A 129 10.37 -10.67 -0.31
CA ALA A 129 9.81 -10.29 -1.60
C ALA A 129 9.21 -11.50 -2.33
N LYS A 130 10.00 -12.58 -2.50
CA LYS A 130 9.54 -13.81 -3.17
C LYS A 130 8.31 -14.42 -2.49
N LYS A 131 8.27 -14.44 -1.15
CA LYS A 131 7.12 -14.95 -0.39
C LYS A 131 5.89 -14.09 -0.62
N PHE A 132 6.02 -12.76 -0.53
CA PHE A 132 4.93 -11.83 -0.79
C PHE A 132 4.32 -12.02 -2.18
N LEU A 133 5.17 -11.99 -3.22
CA LEU A 133 4.74 -12.17 -4.62
C LEU A 133 4.03 -13.52 -4.88
N LYS A 134 4.34 -14.55 -4.09
CA LYS A 134 3.71 -15.87 -4.21
C LYS A 134 2.38 -15.98 -3.47
N GLU A 135 2.25 -15.34 -2.30
CA GLU A 135 1.17 -15.62 -1.34
C GLU A 135 0.06 -14.55 -1.33
N VAL A 136 0.33 -13.35 -1.86
CA VAL A 136 -0.70 -12.32 -2.07
C VAL A 136 -1.58 -12.74 -3.24
N LYS A 137 -2.91 -12.65 -3.04
CA LYS A 137 -3.91 -13.08 -4.03
C LYS A 137 -4.30 -12.00 -5.04
N SER A 138 -3.49 -10.98 -5.19
CA SER A 138 -3.77 -9.87 -6.10
C SER A 138 -3.41 -10.22 -7.54
N SER A 139 -4.14 -9.65 -8.49
CA SER A 139 -3.87 -9.82 -9.92
C SER A 139 -2.46 -9.35 -10.26
N ILE A 140 -2.02 -8.28 -9.60
CA ILE A 140 -0.69 -7.72 -9.74
C ILE A 140 -0.05 -7.59 -8.36
N ALA A 141 0.99 -8.36 -8.11
CA ALA A 141 1.83 -8.26 -6.92
C ALA A 141 3.19 -7.66 -7.30
N MET A 142 3.61 -6.61 -6.60
CA MET A 142 4.78 -5.81 -6.95
C MET A 142 5.83 -5.78 -5.86
N HIS A 143 7.07 -5.54 -6.25
CA HIS A 143 8.20 -5.39 -5.33
C HIS A 143 8.97 -4.11 -5.64
N ASN A 144 9.12 -3.25 -4.61
CA ASN A 144 9.88 -1.99 -4.67
C ASN A 144 9.44 -1.03 -5.78
N THR A 145 8.13 -0.97 -6.05
CA THR A 145 7.56 -0.04 -7.03
C THR A 145 6.21 0.49 -6.57
N SER A 146 5.75 1.57 -7.16
CA SER A 146 4.44 2.14 -6.89
C SER A 146 3.32 1.25 -7.45
N THR A 147 2.24 1.08 -6.71
CA THR A 147 1.03 0.39 -7.18
C THR A 147 0.40 1.06 -8.39
N GLN A 148 0.63 2.35 -8.59
CA GLN A 148 0.14 3.11 -9.76
C GLN A 148 0.89 2.81 -11.05
N PHE A 149 1.97 2.02 -11.01
CA PHE A 149 2.65 1.54 -12.21
C PHE A 149 2.03 0.26 -12.77
N ALA A 150 1.03 -0.30 -12.13
CA ALA A 150 0.18 -1.34 -12.66
C ALA A 150 -0.85 -0.77 -13.65
N ASP A 151 -0.36 -0.21 -14.74
CA ASP A 151 -1.13 0.50 -15.76
C ASP A 151 -0.49 0.24 -17.14
N GLY A 152 -1.28 -0.16 -18.12
CA GLY A 152 -0.81 -0.41 -19.48
C GLY A 152 -0.16 0.80 -20.11
N GLY A 153 -0.59 2.01 -19.77
CA GLY A 153 0.03 3.26 -20.19
C GLY A 153 1.49 3.40 -19.77
N GLU A 154 1.86 2.91 -18.58
CA GLU A 154 3.24 2.91 -18.07
C GLU A 154 4.16 1.96 -18.87
N PHE A 155 3.58 0.95 -19.51
CA PHE A 155 4.31 -0.04 -20.34
C PHE A 155 4.18 0.21 -21.83
N GLY A 156 3.53 1.31 -22.25
CA GLY A 156 3.37 1.65 -23.66
C GLY A 156 2.27 0.86 -24.39
N PHE A 157 1.37 0.19 -23.66
CA PHE A 157 0.26 -0.58 -24.24
C PHE A 157 -1.01 0.25 -24.49
N GLY A 158 -0.97 1.55 -24.20
CA GLY A 158 -2.14 2.44 -24.31
C GLY A 158 -2.96 2.51 -23.05
N GLY A 159 -4.14 3.13 -23.14
CA GLY A 159 -5.05 3.30 -21.99
C GLY A 159 -5.76 2.00 -21.65
N GLU A 160 -6.01 1.78 -20.35
CA GLU A 160 -6.79 0.66 -19.84
C GLU A 160 -8.22 1.09 -19.51
N VAL A 161 -9.18 0.23 -19.88
CA VAL A 161 -10.58 0.38 -19.53
C VAL A 161 -11.02 -0.79 -18.67
N GLY A 162 -11.03 -0.60 -17.37
CA GLY A 162 -11.40 -1.62 -16.40
C GLY A 162 -10.20 -2.12 -15.58
N ILE A 163 -10.50 -2.90 -14.55
CA ILE A 163 -9.51 -3.46 -13.61
C ILE A 163 -9.76 -4.95 -13.39
N SER A 164 -8.69 -5.71 -13.21
CA SER A 164 -8.79 -7.10 -12.77
C SER A 164 -8.83 -7.19 -11.25
N THR A 165 -9.76 -7.99 -10.74
CA THR A 165 -9.90 -8.32 -9.31
C THR A 165 -9.90 -9.85 -9.13
N SER A 166 -9.17 -10.56 -9.97
CA SER A 166 -9.05 -12.02 -9.90
C SER A 166 -7.61 -12.46 -10.03
N THR A 167 -7.31 -13.65 -9.50
CA THR A 167 -5.99 -14.27 -9.57
C THR A 167 -5.69 -14.97 -10.91
N LEU A 168 -6.66 -15.00 -11.82
CA LEU A 168 -6.43 -15.48 -13.18
C LEU A 168 -5.55 -14.49 -13.94
N PRO A 169 -4.87 -14.93 -15.02
CA PRO A 169 -3.95 -14.07 -15.75
C PRO A 169 -4.55 -12.69 -15.98
N PRO A 170 -3.80 -11.61 -15.74
CA PRO A 170 -4.26 -10.26 -15.99
C PRO A 170 -4.79 -10.18 -17.42
N ARG A 171 -5.98 -9.66 -17.56
CA ARG A 171 -6.56 -9.43 -18.87
C ARG A 171 -6.58 -7.93 -19.08
N GLY A 172 -5.61 -7.47 -19.82
CA GLY A 172 -5.65 -6.15 -20.39
C GLY A 172 -6.65 -6.09 -21.57
N PRO A 173 -6.92 -4.89 -22.05
CA PRO A 173 -7.67 -4.69 -23.28
C PRO A 173 -6.98 -5.31 -24.48
#